data_2ec56883599018dc719184536c32d457
#
_entry.id   2ec56883599018dc719184536c32d457
#
_cell.length_a   1.000
_cell.length_b   1.000
_cell.length_c   1.000
_cell.angle_alpha   90.00
_cell.angle_beta   90.00
_cell.angle_gamma   90.00
#
_symmetry.space_group_name_H-M   'P 1'
#
loop_
_entity.id
_entity.type
_entity.pdbx_description
1 polymer ?
#
loop_
_entity_poly.entity_id
_entity_poly.type
_entity_poly.pdbx_seq_one_letter_code
_entity_poly.pdbx_strand_id
1 'polypeptide(L)'
;MVITHHGGQCFKVTFGDLTLVFDPISKGGTLPAVRFGADIALITRNHPDMNGSAEVAFGGKEPFVISGPGEYEKGGVTVQGFLTKSEYAPGKGESEAINTVYAVKLEGMTLVHLGAL
;
A
#
# COMPACT_ATOMS: atom_id res chain seq x y z
N MET A 1 6.22 -4.92 -16.45
CA MET A 1 5.65 -4.81 -15.09
C MET A 1 5.64 -6.17 -14.42
N VAL A 2 6.10 -6.24 -13.18
CA VAL A 2 6.06 -7.46 -12.37
C VAL A 2 5.27 -7.19 -11.11
N ILE A 3 4.28 -8.04 -10.83
CA ILE A 3 3.47 -7.96 -9.62
C ILE A 3 3.78 -9.18 -8.77
N THR A 4 4.21 -8.95 -7.52
CA THR A 4 4.59 -10.01 -6.59
C THR A 4 3.72 -9.92 -5.33
N HIS A 5 3.11 -11.02 -4.95
CA HIS A 5 2.33 -11.10 -3.70
C HIS A 5 3.24 -11.51 -2.55
N HIS A 6 3.27 -10.72 -1.49
CA HIS A 6 4.10 -10.94 -0.31
C HIS A 6 3.32 -11.43 0.92
N GLY A 7 2.08 -11.83 0.74
CA GLY A 7 1.20 -12.28 1.83
C GLY A 7 0.18 -11.21 2.22
N GLY A 8 -0.94 -11.63 2.78
CA GLY A 8 -2.02 -10.73 3.16
C GLY A 8 -2.46 -9.86 2.00
N GLN A 9 -2.49 -8.56 2.22
CA GLN A 9 -2.83 -7.56 1.20
C GLN A 9 -1.59 -6.94 0.56
N CYS A 10 -0.40 -7.47 0.84
CA CYS A 10 0.86 -6.88 0.38
C CYS A 10 1.22 -7.33 -1.03
N PHE A 11 1.21 -6.38 -1.96
CA PHE A 11 1.64 -6.59 -3.35
C PHE A 11 2.72 -5.59 -3.70
N LYS A 12 3.82 -6.10 -4.23
CA LYS A 12 4.92 -5.30 -4.76
C LYS A 12 4.77 -5.22 -6.27
N VAL A 13 4.85 -4.01 -6.82
CA VAL A 13 4.80 -3.80 -8.26
C VAL A 13 6.10 -3.12 -8.70
N THR A 14 6.82 -3.75 -9.61
CA THR A 14 8.00 -3.16 -10.21
C THR A 14 7.73 -2.83 -11.67
N PHE A 15 8.17 -1.64 -12.07
CA PHE A 15 7.97 -1.12 -13.40
C PHE A 15 9.17 -0.24 -13.76
N GLY A 16 10.03 -0.69 -14.69
CA GLY A 16 11.27 0.00 -14.96
C GLY A 16 12.08 0.13 -13.66
N ASP A 17 12.47 1.34 -13.33
CA ASP A 17 13.21 1.64 -12.10
C ASP A 17 12.29 1.97 -10.91
N LEU A 18 10.97 1.93 -11.13
CA LEU A 18 9.99 2.27 -10.10
C LEU A 18 9.54 1.02 -9.37
N THR A 19 9.49 1.12 -8.04
CA THR A 19 8.90 0.09 -7.18
C THR A 19 7.81 0.73 -6.34
N LEU A 20 6.61 0.18 -6.41
CA LEU A 20 5.54 0.56 -5.49
C LEU A 20 5.03 -0.67 -4.75
N VAL A 21 4.48 -0.43 -3.58
CA VAL A 21 3.97 -1.50 -2.72
C VAL A 21 2.64 -1.09 -2.14
N PHE A 22 1.71 -2.05 -2.14
CA PHE A 22 0.43 -1.91 -1.46
C PHE A 22 0.50 -2.65 -0.13
N ASP A 23 0.08 -1.99 0.94
CA ASP A 23 -0.06 -2.58 2.27
C ASP A 23 1.15 -3.37 2.75
N PRO A 24 2.33 -2.73 2.86
CA PRO A 24 3.51 -3.42 3.37
C PRO A 24 3.30 -3.90 4.81
N ILE A 25 3.74 -5.13 5.07
CA ILE A 25 3.56 -5.77 6.37
C ILE A 25 4.63 -5.27 7.33
N SER A 26 4.21 -4.75 8.49
CA SER A 26 5.13 -4.25 9.50
C SER A 26 5.59 -5.36 10.45
N LYS A 27 6.63 -5.07 11.22
CA LYS A 27 7.16 -6.00 12.23
C LYS A 27 6.18 -6.28 13.36
N GLY A 28 5.19 -5.41 13.57
CA GLY A 28 4.18 -5.59 14.61
C GLY A 28 2.97 -6.38 14.14
N GLY A 29 2.94 -6.85 12.90
CA GLY A 29 1.81 -7.58 12.35
C GLY A 29 1.80 -9.05 12.68
N THR A 30 0.75 -9.74 12.25
CA THR A 30 0.59 -11.18 12.40
C THR A 30 1.28 -11.96 11.29
N LEU A 31 1.59 -11.30 10.18
CA LEU A 31 2.27 -11.88 9.03
C LEU A 31 3.75 -11.52 9.06
N PRO A 32 4.61 -12.29 8.35
CA PRO A 32 6.03 -11.95 8.26
C PRO A 32 6.22 -10.56 7.65
N ALA A 33 7.02 -9.72 8.31
CA ALA A 33 7.31 -8.39 7.83
C ALA A 33 8.10 -8.43 6.51
N VAL A 34 7.81 -7.48 5.62
CA VAL A 34 8.55 -7.33 4.37
C VAL A 34 9.80 -6.50 4.59
N ARG A 35 10.77 -6.62 3.69
CA ARG A 35 11.99 -5.82 3.71
C ARG A 35 12.52 -5.65 2.30
N PHE A 36 12.23 -4.49 1.71
CA PHE A 36 12.76 -4.09 0.40
C PHE A 36 12.61 -2.57 0.25
N GLY A 37 13.24 -1.99 -0.73
CA GLY A 37 13.10 -0.55 -1.01
C GLY A 37 11.93 -0.28 -1.96
N ALA A 38 11.07 0.67 -1.61
CA ALA A 38 9.99 1.12 -2.47
C ALA A 38 10.07 2.63 -2.69
N ASP A 39 9.62 3.07 -3.85
CA ASP A 39 9.52 4.49 -4.18
C ASP A 39 8.17 5.06 -3.73
N ILE A 40 7.12 4.24 -3.78
CA ILE A 40 5.76 4.62 -3.36
C ILE A 40 5.20 3.49 -2.50
N ALA A 41 4.66 3.84 -1.34
CA ALA A 41 3.97 2.91 -0.45
C ALA A 41 2.52 3.37 -0.28
N LEU A 42 1.57 2.49 -0.62
CA LEU A 42 0.15 2.78 -0.54
C LEU A 42 -0.47 1.94 0.58
N ILE A 43 -1.03 2.62 1.56
CA ILE A 43 -1.58 2.00 2.76
C ILE A 43 -3.10 2.16 2.75
N THR A 44 -3.82 1.05 2.74
CA THR A 44 -5.28 1.06 2.70
C THR A 44 -5.89 1.20 4.08
N ARG A 45 -5.17 0.75 5.10
CA ARG A 45 -5.69 0.72 6.46
C ARG A 45 -4.57 0.84 7.49
N ASN A 46 -4.83 1.51 8.59
CA ASN A 46 -3.87 1.63 9.68
C ASN A 46 -3.92 0.36 10.56
N HIS A 47 -3.31 -0.69 10.08
CA HIS A 47 -3.22 -1.99 10.73
C HIS A 47 -1.80 -2.53 10.56
N PRO A 48 -1.20 -3.20 11.58
CA PRO A 48 0.19 -3.68 11.47
C PRO A 48 0.48 -4.59 10.29
N ASP A 49 -0.50 -5.31 9.79
CA ASP A 49 -0.33 -6.14 8.59
C ASP A 49 -0.35 -5.34 7.28
N MET A 50 -0.56 -4.02 7.34
CA MET A 50 -0.79 -3.17 6.17
C MET A 50 -0.04 -1.83 6.20
N ASN A 51 0.52 -1.42 7.34
CA ASN A 51 1.06 -0.06 7.51
C ASN A 51 2.58 0.01 7.69
N GLY A 52 3.31 -0.99 7.21
CA GLY A 52 4.75 -1.09 7.39
C GLY A 52 5.57 -0.22 6.43
N SER A 53 5.25 1.06 6.29
CA SER A 53 6.01 1.94 5.40
C SER A 53 7.49 2.02 5.78
N ALA A 54 7.83 1.89 7.06
CA ALA A 54 9.21 1.88 7.52
C ALA A 54 9.99 0.67 7.00
N GLU A 55 9.34 -0.48 6.81
CA GLU A 55 9.97 -1.69 6.31
C GLU A 55 10.37 -1.60 4.84
N VAL A 56 9.81 -0.65 4.10
CA VAL A 56 10.13 -0.45 2.68
C VAL A 56 10.98 0.79 2.45
N ALA A 57 11.48 1.41 3.50
CA ALA A 57 12.51 2.44 3.46
C ALA A 57 13.89 1.78 3.57
N PHE A 58 14.17 0.85 2.67
CA PHE A 58 15.35 0.00 2.69
C PHE A 58 16.29 0.33 1.52
N GLY A 59 17.60 0.18 1.75
CA GLY A 59 18.58 0.39 0.69
C GLY A 59 18.69 1.84 0.22
N GLY A 60 18.47 2.80 1.11
CA GLY A 60 18.54 4.22 0.76
C GLY A 60 17.26 4.78 0.15
N LYS A 61 16.22 3.99 0.01
CA LYS A 61 14.92 4.44 -0.50
C LYS A 61 14.12 5.14 0.60
N GLU A 62 13.48 6.25 0.23
CA GLU A 62 12.52 6.95 1.08
C GLU A 62 11.17 6.94 0.35
N PRO A 63 10.26 6.03 0.71
CA PRO A 63 9.01 5.92 -0.02
C PRO A 63 8.12 7.14 0.17
N PHE A 64 7.47 7.55 -0.92
CA PHE A 64 6.37 8.49 -0.84
C PHE A 64 5.16 7.73 -0.31
N VAL A 65 4.76 8.00 0.93
CA VAL A 65 3.70 7.26 1.61
C VAL A 65 2.35 7.88 1.33
N ILE A 66 1.42 7.06 0.82
CA ILE A 66 0.04 7.45 0.58
C ILE A 66 -0.84 6.62 1.52
N SER A 67 -1.49 7.27 2.47
CA SER A 67 -2.28 6.58 3.50
C SER A 67 -3.62 7.27 3.69
N GLY A 68 -4.50 7.13 2.72
CA GLY A 68 -5.84 7.69 2.82
C GLY A 68 -6.42 8.10 1.48
N PRO A 69 -7.72 8.48 1.47
CA PRO A 69 -8.40 8.92 0.25
C PRO A 69 -7.83 10.22 -0.28
N GLY A 70 -7.93 10.43 -1.56
CA GLY A 70 -7.47 11.63 -2.25
C GLY A 70 -6.88 11.33 -3.62
N GLU A 71 -6.27 12.35 -4.20
CA GLU A 71 -5.59 12.25 -5.48
C GLU A 71 -4.11 12.57 -5.28
N TYR A 72 -3.24 11.75 -5.86
CA TYR A 72 -1.80 11.86 -5.69
C TYR A 72 -1.11 11.63 -7.02
N GLU A 73 0.04 12.26 -7.21
CA GLU A 73 0.91 12.02 -8.35
C GLU A 73 2.37 11.99 -7.90
N LYS A 74 3.10 10.96 -8.32
CA LYS A 74 4.52 10.84 -8.01
C LYS A 74 5.21 10.02 -9.10
N GLY A 75 6.26 10.61 -9.70
CA GLY A 75 7.10 9.90 -10.66
C GLY A 75 6.37 9.33 -11.88
N GLY A 76 5.36 10.04 -12.38
CA GLY A 76 4.57 9.59 -13.53
C GLY A 76 3.44 8.61 -13.17
N VAL A 77 3.26 8.35 -11.88
CA VAL A 77 2.18 7.50 -11.38
C VAL A 77 1.09 8.38 -10.81
N THR A 78 -0.15 8.15 -11.24
CA THR A 78 -1.32 8.86 -10.72
C THR A 78 -2.14 7.91 -9.86
N VAL A 79 -2.50 8.36 -8.66
CA VAL A 79 -3.23 7.54 -7.69
C VAL A 79 -4.52 8.25 -7.28
N GLN A 80 -5.62 7.50 -7.29
CA GLN A 80 -6.88 7.94 -6.69
C GLN A 80 -7.22 7.01 -5.54
N GLY A 81 -7.47 7.57 -4.35
CA GLY A 81 -7.89 6.82 -3.19
C GLY A 81 -9.34 7.10 -2.86
N PHE A 82 -10.13 6.05 -2.64
CA PHE A 82 -11.55 6.12 -2.34
C PHE A 82 -11.83 5.59 -0.94
N LEU A 83 -12.53 6.38 -0.15
CA LEU A 83 -12.89 5.98 1.20
C LEU A 83 -13.94 4.87 1.18
N THR A 84 -13.65 3.80 1.91
CA THR A 84 -14.59 2.69 2.12
C THR A 84 -14.51 2.25 3.58
N LYS A 85 -15.33 1.27 3.95
CA LYS A 85 -15.26 0.63 5.27
C LYS A 85 -14.79 -0.80 5.13
N SER A 86 -14.14 -1.31 6.18
CA SER A 86 -13.67 -2.68 6.24
C SER A 86 -14.19 -3.35 7.51
N GLU A 87 -14.60 -4.60 7.38
CA GLU A 87 -14.92 -5.45 8.53
C GLU A 87 -13.77 -6.39 8.87
N TYR A 88 -12.69 -6.34 8.11
CA TYR A 88 -11.51 -7.14 8.36
C TYR A 88 -10.87 -6.73 9.68
N ALA A 89 -10.66 -7.71 10.58
CA ALA A 89 -10.09 -7.48 11.89
C ALA A 89 -10.72 -6.24 12.55
N PRO A 90 -12.01 -6.28 12.89
CA PRO A 90 -12.72 -5.12 13.40
C PRO A 90 -11.98 -4.52 14.58
N GLY A 91 -11.62 -3.28 14.44
CA GLY A 91 -10.88 -2.56 15.44
C GLY A 91 -11.75 -2.09 16.58
N LYS A 92 -11.14 -1.35 17.49
CA LYS A 92 -11.80 -0.82 18.69
C LYS A 92 -12.41 0.56 18.46
N GLY A 93 -12.42 1.05 17.21
CA GLY A 93 -12.96 2.35 16.87
C GLY A 93 -13.22 2.49 15.38
N GLU A 94 -13.97 3.54 15.01
CA GLU A 94 -14.31 3.77 13.60
C GLU A 94 -13.09 4.01 12.72
N SER A 95 -12.04 4.61 13.23
CA SER A 95 -10.82 4.88 12.48
C SER A 95 -10.13 3.58 12.02
N GLU A 96 -10.30 2.50 12.74
CA GLU A 96 -9.75 1.20 12.38
C GLU A 96 -10.61 0.45 11.36
N ALA A 97 -11.84 0.88 11.16
CA ALA A 97 -12.75 0.32 10.15
C ALA A 97 -12.61 1.03 8.80
N ILE A 98 -11.84 2.09 8.72
CA ILE A 98 -11.64 2.86 7.49
C ILE A 98 -10.67 2.10 6.58
N ASN A 99 -11.08 1.94 5.33
CA ASN A 99 -10.26 1.34 4.28
C ASN A 99 -10.20 2.29 3.09
N THR A 100 -9.09 2.33 2.39
CA THR A 100 -8.94 3.10 1.15
C THR A 100 -8.75 2.14 -0.01
N VAL A 101 -9.59 2.25 -1.02
CA VAL A 101 -9.41 1.55 -2.29
C VAL A 101 -8.57 2.46 -3.19
N TYR A 102 -7.51 1.93 -3.76
CA TYR A 102 -6.63 2.68 -4.64
C TYR A 102 -6.77 2.27 -6.09
N ALA A 103 -6.91 3.26 -6.96
CA ALA A 103 -6.77 3.08 -8.40
C ALA A 103 -5.48 3.77 -8.83
N VAL A 104 -4.55 3.01 -9.38
CA VAL A 104 -3.21 3.47 -9.74
C VAL A 104 -3.04 3.39 -11.24
N LYS A 105 -2.74 4.52 -11.87
CA LYS A 105 -2.47 4.59 -13.32
C LYS A 105 -0.98 4.75 -13.57
N LEU A 106 -0.42 3.81 -14.32
CA LEU A 106 0.95 3.86 -14.78
C LEU A 106 1.05 3.21 -16.16
N GLU A 107 1.71 3.89 -17.09
CA GLU A 107 1.94 3.45 -18.47
C GLU A 107 0.70 2.93 -19.20
N GLY A 108 -0.38 3.67 -19.13
CA GLY A 108 -1.61 3.29 -19.83
C GLY A 108 -2.37 2.13 -19.19
N MET A 109 -1.90 1.64 -18.03
CA MET A 109 -2.52 0.56 -17.29
C MET A 109 -3.10 1.07 -15.97
N THR A 110 -4.21 0.51 -15.54
CA THR A 110 -4.81 0.84 -14.24
C THR A 110 -4.81 -0.39 -13.35
N LEU A 111 -4.23 -0.25 -12.16
CA LEU A 111 -4.26 -1.26 -11.12
C LEU A 111 -5.25 -0.81 -10.05
N VAL A 112 -6.10 -1.72 -9.59
CA VAL A 112 -7.02 -1.43 -8.49
C VAL A 112 -6.72 -2.37 -7.34
N HIS A 113 -6.45 -1.80 -6.16
CA HIS A 113 -6.21 -2.54 -4.93
C HIS A 113 -7.32 -2.24 -3.94
N LEU A 114 -8.07 -3.27 -3.58
CA LEU A 114 -9.26 -3.13 -2.74
C LEU A 114 -8.93 -3.01 -1.24
N GLY A 115 -7.71 -3.36 -0.87
CA GLY A 115 -7.32 -3.38 0.53
C GLY A 115 -8.09 -4.45 1.30
N ALA A 116 -8.56 -4.07 2.48
CA ALA A 116 -9.34 -4.95 3.34
C ALA A 116 -10.85 -4.66 3.25
N LEU A 117 -11.30 -4.41 2.05
CA LEU A 117 -12.72 -4.12 1.79
C LEU A 117 -13.64 -5.26 2.24
#